data_95dbadee5527f07b3d815ceeb9e80be7
#
_entry.id   95dbadee5527f07b3d815ceeb9e80be7
#
_cell.length_a   1.000
_cell.length_b   1.000
_cell.length_c   1.000
_cell.angle_alpha   90.00
_cell.angle_beta   90.00
_cell.angle_gamma   90.00
#
_symmetry.space_group_name_H-M   'P 1'
#
loop_
_entity.id
_entity.type
_entity.pdbx_description
1 polymer ?
#
loop_
_entity_poly.entity_id
_entity_poly.type
_entity_poly.pdbx_seq_one_letter_code
_entity_poly.pdbx_strand_id
1 'polypeptide(L)'
;MTRRNLTLAAAVVTAAALSLTACSSGEAPAAELTSVSIMAPFLEAQPPSADGAVQKKLEELTGKDVNITWAPNASYEDKTNITLAGSDIPQIMVIQGKSPGFVKNARAGAFWDLTGKLDKYPNLKTTFPDIQQNASVNGKVYGVFRGRSPMRAAVMFRQDWLDKLGLQPPKTTEDLYKVAKAFTEQDPDGNGQNDTWGITIPKWGALGTNSPYDLIEEWYGTGNRWTEKDGKLVPSFETDEFLEANRFVKKMVDEKLINPDFATFDPTKWNEPFLNGKGGIIVDVDSRVSVLINLFKQADPNNFQNKVGFVGNLEGPDGELHAHPTDGYSGFLAIPKSSVRTEAELDKVLQFLDTMNGKDVAVLLNNGIENVNFTVQDGKAATIKPETAEGKAVSTDIKSYAQLGMNVAGNNFYPVKQPTEYEQQVFDKRTTVMAEDLKSAVYNPAAPYVSETYVAKGAQLDNIVADARIKYLAGQIDEQGLKDAIRLWNTSGGEKVKEEINKLWQDNK
;
A
#
# COMPACT_ATOMS: atom_id res chain seq x y z
N MET A 1 -63.61 50.27 41.69
CA MET A 1 -64.49 49.58 42.66
C MET A 1 -63.77 48.33 43.17
N THR A 2 -63.26 48.40 44.35
CA THR A 2 -63.52 47.61 45.56
C THR A 2 -63.00 46.18 45.51
N ARG A 3 -62.20 45.79 46.36
CA ARG A 3 -61.70 45.64 47.70
C ARG A 3 -60.94 44.34 47.80
N ARG A 4 -59.64 44.33 48.22
CA ARG A 4 -59.20 44.04 49.59
C ARG A 4 -59.72 42.73 50.21
N ASN A 5 -58.78 41.78 50.48
CA ASN A 5 -58.45 41.46 51.88
C ASN A 5 -57.15 40.61 51.99
N LEU A 6 -56.31 41.05 52.95
CA LEU A 6 -55.19 40.36 53.57
C LEU A 6 -55.69 39.24 54.50
N THR A 7 -54.92 38.18 54.65
CA THR A 7 -54.72 37.56 55.97
C THR A 7 -53.34 36.89 56.11
N LEU A 8 -52.76 37.12 57.26
CA LEU A 8 -51.42 36.81 57.76
C LEU A 8 -51.13 35.33 58.06
N ALA A 9 -49.84 35.02 57.92
CA ALA A 9 -48.88 34.38 58.82
C ALA A 9 -49.11 32.94 59.35
N ALA A 10 -48.07 32.13 59.06
CA ALA A 10 -47.38 31.36 60.11
C ALA A 10 -46.01 30.88 59.62
N ALA A 11 -44.96 31.31 60.32
CA ALA A 11 -43.60 30.87 60.12
C ALA A 11 -43.38 29.47 60.73
N VAL A 12 -42.81 28.53 60.02
CA VAL A 12 -42.15 27.31 60.55
C VAL A 12 -40.72 27.28 60.06
N VAL A 13 -39.80 27.49 60.93
CA VAL A 13 -38.36 27.31 60.74
C VAL A 13 -38.09 25.85 60.87
N THR A 14 -37.63 25.23 59.71
CA THR A 14 -37.08 23.90 59.77
C THR A 14 -35.64 23.96 59.16
N ALA A 15 -34.68 23.61 60.00
CA ALA A 15 -33.25 23.55 59.68
C ALA A 15 -32.99 22.56 58.57
N ALA A 16 -32.50 23.04 57.40
CA ALA A 16 -32.01 22.20 56.36
C ALA A 16 -30.53 21.92 56.62
N ALA A 17 -30.23 20.69 56.96
CA ALA A 17 -28.87 20.15 56.97
C ALA A 17 -28.31 20.16 55.51
N LEU A 18 -27.33 20.99 55.29
CA LEU A 18 -26.51 20.97 54.05
C LEU A 18 -25.68 19.68 54.03
N SER A 19 -26.16 18.67 53.37
CA SER A 19 -25.32 17.54 52.85
C SER A 19 -24.54 18.02 51.65
N LEU A 20 -23.26 18.33 51.86
CA LEU A 20 -22.25 18.43 50.80
C LEU A 20 -22.07 17.05 50.15
N THR A 21 -22.83 16.77 49.12
CA THR A 21 -22.48 15.71 48.15
C THR A 21 -21.34 16.23 47.31
N ALA A 22 -20.13 15.74 47.59
CA ALA A 22 -19.00 15.85 46.71
C ALA A 22 -19.40 15.27 45.33
N CYS A 23 -19.52 16.13 44.33
CA CYS A 23 -19.54 15.69 42.94
C CYS A 23 -18.17 15.07 42.63
N SER A 24 -18.04 13.74 42.78
CA SER A 24 -17.05 13.00 42.05
C SER A 24 -17.50 13.06 40.58
N SER A 25 -16.74 13.75 39.76
CA SER A 25 -16.86 13.69 38.30
C SER A 25 -16.40 12.31 37.80
N GLY A 26 -17.14 11.28 38.16
CA GLY A 26 -17.09 9.99 37.50
C GLY A 26 -17.84 10.14 36.18
N GLU A 27 -17.14 10.15 35.10
CA GLU A 27 -17.71 9.99 33.78
C GLU A 27 -18.63 8.76 33.79
N ALA A 28 -19.91 8.95 33.45
CA ALA A 28 -20.83 7.84 33.36
C ALA A 28 -20.28 6.78 32.43
N PRO A 29 -20.35 5.48 32.75
CA PRO A 29 -19.86 4.45 31.84
C PRO A 29 -20.56 4.62 30.49
N ALA A 30 -19.76 4.74 29.41
CA ALA A 30 -20.32 4.86 28.08
C ALA A 30 -21.28 3.71 27.80
N ALA A 31 -22.41 3.97 27.17
CA ALA A 31 -23.38 2.94 26.79
C ALA A 31 -22.70 1.82 25.99
N GLU A 32 -23.19 0.59 26.08
CA GLU A 32 -22.64 -0.51 25.35
C GLU A 32 -22.70 -0.25 23.83
N LEU A 33 -21.62 -0.55 23.11
CA LEU A 33 -21.59 -0.43 21.67
C LEU A 33 -22.33 -1.62 21.05
N THR A 34 -23.56 -1.42 20.59
CA THR A 34 -24.38 -2.48 19.97
C THR A 34 -24.30 -2.45 18.46
N SER A 35 -24.02 -1.28 17.89
CA SER A 35 -23.95 -1.06 16.44
C SER A 35 -22.75 -0.20 16.08
N VAL A 36 -22.13 -0.47 14.94
CA VAL A 36 -20.98 0.27 14.39
C VAL A 36 -21.27 0.73 12.98
N SER A 37 -21.05 2.03 12.71
CA SER A 37 -21.14 2.58 11.34
C SER A 37 -19.76 2.72 10.72
N ILE A 38 -19.61 2.21 9.47
CA ILE A 38 -18.35 2.21 8.73
C ILE A 38 -18.58 2.78 7.34
N MET A 39 -17.65 3.57 6.81
CA MET A 39 -17.59 3.90 5.38
C MET A 39 -16.39 3.23 4.74
N ALA A 40 -16.62 2.51 3.65
CA ALA A 40 -15.59 1.75 2.94
C ALA A 40 -15.76 1.78 1.41
N PRO A 41 -14.67 1.65 0.64
CA PRO A 41 -14.76 1.51 -0.82
C PRO A 41 -15.16 0.10 -1.22
N PHE A 42 -15.95 -0.03 -2.28
CA PHE A 42 -16.15 -1.30 -2.96
C PHE A 42 -15.41 -1.33 -4.30
N LEU A 43 -14.97 -2.52 -4.72
CA LEU A 43 -14.08 -2.73 -5.87
C LEU A 43 -14.77 -3.36 -7.09
N GLU A 44 -15.90 -4.02 -6.87
CA GLU A 44 -16.65 -4.72 -7.92
C GLU A 44 -17.67 -3.78 -8.61
N ALA A 45 -18.36 -4.27 -9.63
CA ALA A 45 -19.34 -3.48 -10.35
C ALA A 45 -20.54 -3.06 -9.48
N GLN A 46 -20.84 -3.80 -8.41
CA GLN A 46 -21.89 -3.51 -7.44
C GLN A 46 -21.33 -3.64 -6.03
N PRO A 47 -21.84 -2.89 -5.05
CA PRO A 47 -21.47 -3.07 -3.66
C PRO A 47 -21.93 -4.44 -3.13
N PRO A 48 -21.28 -4.98 -2.09
CA PRO A 48 -21.78 -6.15 -1.36
C PRO A 48 -23.21 -5.96 -0.87
N SER A 49 -23.97 -7.04 -0.84
CA SER A 49 -25.35 -7.01 -0.31
C SER A 49 -25.34 -6.81 1.20
N ALA A 50 -26.22 -5.92 1.70
CA ALA A 50 -26.40 -5.71 3.14
C ALA A 50 -26.90 -6.98 3.88
N ASP A 51 -27.62 -7.87 3.18
CA ASP A 51 -28.10 -9.15 3.72
C ASP A 51 -27.23 -10.33 3.25
N GLY A 52 -26.04 -10.07 2.72
CA GLY A 52 -25.11 -11.08 2.21
C GLY A 52 -24.57 -12.02 3.29
N ALA A 53 -24.09 -13.19 2.87
CA ALA A 53 -23.54 -14.17 3.80
C ALA A 53 -22.31 -13.63 4.56
N VAL A 54 -21.47 -12.82 3.89
CA VAL A 54 -20.29 -12.20 4.51
C VAL A 54 -20.70 -11.18 5.57
N GLN A 55 -21.73 -10.34 5.29
CA GLN A 55 -22.26 -9.39 6.28
C GLN A 55 -22.76 -10.09 7.55
N LYS A 56 -23.62 -11.07 7.38
CA LYS A 56 -24.17 -11.86 8.50
C LYS A 56 -23.08 -12.55 9.32
N LYS A 57 -22.07 -13.11 8.63
CA LYS A 57 -20.96 -13.75 9.33
C LYS A 57 -20.08 -12.77 10.08
N LEU A 58 -19.89 -11.57 9.54
CA LEU A 58 -19.17 -10.48 10.22
C LEU A 58 -19.89 -10.05 11.51
N GLU A 59 -21.20 -9.86 11.44
CA GLU A 59 -22.02 -9.49 12.60
C GLU A 59 -22.04 -10.60 13.66
N GLU A 60 -22.14 -11.87 13.24
CA GLU A 60 -22.02 -13.04 14.13
C GLU A 60 -20.67 -13.04 14.87
N LEU A 61 -19.56 -12.84 14.16
CA LEU A 61 -18.20 -12.90 14.72
C LEU A 61 -17.88 -11.71 15.62
N THR A 62 -18.44 -10.53 15.32
CA THR A 62 -18.21 -9.31 16.11
C THR A 62 -19.22 -9.13 17.23
N GLY A 63 -20.39 -9.82 17.16
CA GLY A 63 -21.50 -9.63 18.08
C GLY A 63 -22.12 -8.22 18.02
N LYS A 64 -21.98 -7.52 16.89
CA LYS A 64 -22.45 -6.13 16.69
C LYS A 64 -23.19 -6.03 15.36
N ASP A 65 -24.18 -5.13 15.30
CA ASP A 65 -24.74 -4.69 14.02
C ASP A 65 -23.72 -3.83 13.29
N VAL A 66 -23.35 -4.20 12.05
CA VAL A 66 -22.31 -3.50 11.29
C VAL A 66 -22.94 -2.81 10.08
N ASN A 67 -23.11 -1.50 10.16
CA ASN A 67 -23.72 -0.68 9.12
C ASN A 67 -22.63 -0.11 8.19
N ILE A 68 -22.45 -0.70 7.01
CA ILE A 68 -21.42 -0.28 6.06
C ILE A 68 -22.03 0.58 4.95
N THR A 69 -21.55 1.82 4.86
CA THR A 69 -21.80 2.69 3.71
C THR A 69 -20.72 2.43 2.65
N TRP A 70 -21.07 1.70 1.62
CA TRP A 70 -20.20 1.42 0.49
C TRP A 70 -20.19 2.58 -0.51
N ALA A 71 -19.02 2.96 -1.01
CA ALA A 71 -18.86 3.92 -2.10
C ALA A 71 -17.91 3.37 -3.19
N PRO A 72 -18.12 3.71 -4.48
CA PRO A 72 -17.26 3.21 -5.55
C PRO A 72 -15.80 3.62 -5.33
N ASN A 73 -14.87 2.69 -5.52
CA ASN A 73 -13.44 2.95 -5.31
C ASN A 73 -12.91 4.14 -6.15
N ALA A 74 -13.37 4.29 -7.38
CA ALA A 74 -12.93 5.35 -8.29
C ALA A 74 -13.30 6.77 -7.81
N SER A 75 -14.36 6.94 -7.01
CA SER A 75 -14.83 8.23 -6.47
C SER A 75 -14.77 8.27 -4.93
N TYR A 76 -14.08 7.33 -4.31
CA TYR A 76 -14.10 7.16 -2.87
C TYR A 76 -13.48 8.34 -2.12
N GLU A 77 -12.41 8.93 -2.63
CA GLU A 77 -11.75 10.09 -2.01
C GLU A 77 -12.67 11.32 -2.01
N ASP A 78 -13.35 11.58 -3.13
CA ASP A 78 -14.34 12.67 -3.20
C ASP A 78 -15.49 12.43 -2.21
N LYS A 79 -15.99 11.19 -2.12
CA LYS A 79 -17.02 10.82 -1.16
C LYS A 79 -16.54 10.99 0.28
N THR A 80 -15.28 10.67 0.58
CA THR A 80 -14.65 10.89 1.90
C THR A 80 -14.67 12.37 2.27
N ASN A 81 -14.23 13.24 1.36
CA ASN A 81 -14.22 14.68 1.58
C ASN A 81 -15.61 15.26 1.80
N ILE A 82 -16.60 14.83 1.00
CA ILE A 82 -18.02 15.25 1.15
C ILE A 82 -18.57 14.77 2.51
N THR A 83 -18.32 13.53 2.89
CA THR A 83 -18.79 12.96 4.16
C THR A 83 -18.21 13.71 5.35
N LEU A 84 -16.92 14.03 5.35
CA LEU A 84 -16.27 14.79 6.44
C LEU A 84 -16.79 16.24 6.55
N ALA A 85 -17.32 16.82 5.47
CA ALA A 85 -17.94 18.14 5.49
C ALA A 85 -19.43 18.10 5.88
N GLY A 86 -20.03 16.92 5.95
CA GLY A 86 -21.44 16.70 6.28
C GLY A 86 -21.72 16.52 7.78
N SER A 87 -22.95 16.15 8.09
CA SER A 87 -23.42 15.88 9.47
C SER A 87 -23.52 14.40 9.80
N ASP A 88 -23.61 13.52 8.79
CA ASP A 88 -23.75 12.07 8.95
C ASP A 88 -22.39 11.39 8.72
N ILE A 89 -21.51 11.51 9.74
CA ILE A 89 -20.15 10.99 9.69
C ILE A 89 -20.11 9.65 10.42
N PRO A 90 -19.65 8.54 9.78
CA PRO A 90 -19.60 7.23 10.40
C PRO A 90 -18.53 7.18 11.52
N GLN A 91 -18.64 6.20 12.41
CA GLN A 91 -17.69 6.00 13.51
C GLN A 91 -16.31 5.56 13.02
N ILE A 92 -16.26 4.84 11.88
CA ILE A 92 -15.02 4.36 11.28
C ILE A 92 -15.04 4.73 9.79
N MET A 93 -13.93 5.24 9.29
CA MET A 93 -13.73 5.50 7.85
C MET A 93 -12.48 4.82 7.35
N VAL A 94 -12.59 4.08 6.25
CA VAL A 94 -11.42 3.63 5.51
C VAL A 94 -10.80 4.84 4.81
N ILE A 95 -9.57 5.15 5.13
CA ILE A 95 -8.78 6.20 4.46
C ILE A 95 -7.75 5.53 3.57
N GLN A 96 -7.74 5.84 2.27
CA GLN A 96 -6.92 5.12 1.30
C GLN A 96 -5.44 5.55 1.29
N GLY A 97 -5.11 6.66 1.93
CA GLY A 97 -3.74 7.16 2.03
C GLY A 97 -3.68 8.56 2.62
N LYS A 98 -2.50 9.17 2.60
CA LYS A 98 -2.26 10.52 3.12
C LYS A 98 -2.58 11.60 2.06
N SER A 99 -3.82 11.59 1.56
CA SER A 99 -4.28 12.63 0.62
C SER A 99 -4.26 14.02 1.27
N PRO A 100 -4.16 15.10 0.46
CA PRO A 100 -4.20 16.47 0.96
C PRO A 100 -5.44 16.76 1.83
N GLY A 101 -6.59 16.25 1.43
CA GLY A 101 -7.85 16.39 2.16
C GLY A 101 -7.79 15.73 3.54
N PHE A 102 -7.31 14.49 3.58
CA PHE A 102 -7.13 13.77 4.85
C PHE A 102 -6.14 14.48 5.78
N VAL A 103 -4.94 14.83 5.27
CA VAL A 103 -3.89 15.48 6.08
C VAL A 103 -4.39 16.80 6.69
N LYS A 104 -5.09 17.62 5.90
CA LYS A 104 -5.71 18.87 6.38
C LYS A 104 -6.70 18.60 7.50
N ASN A 105 -7.61 17.64 7.36
CA ASN A 105 -8.61 17.30 8.35
C ASN A 105 -7.98 16.70 9.63
N ALA A 106 -6.98 15.83 9.49
CA ALA A 106 -6.25 15.24 10.60
C ALA A 106 -5.54 16.30 11.45
N ARG A 107 -4.83 17.24 10.80
CA ARG A 107 -4.19 18.37 11.47
C ARG A 107 -5.19 19.31 12.14
N ALA A 108 -6.37 19.49 11.56
CA ALA A 108 -7.46 20.26 12.16
C ALA A 108 -8.16 19.54 13.33
N GLY A 109 -7.76 18.30 13.65
CA GLY A 109 -8.29 17.54 14.79
C GLY A 109 -9.61 16.82 14.52
N ALA A 110 -9.95 16.60 13.24
CA ALA A 110 -11.18 15.87 12.85
C ALA A 110 -11.15 14.39 13.24
N PHE A 111 -9.97 13.81 13.40
CA PHE A 111 -9.78 12.40 13.77
C PHE A 111 -9.11 12.24 15.12
N TRP A 112 -9.32 11.10 15.75
CA TRP A 112 -8.61 10.72 16.97
C TRP A 112 -7.11 10.51 16.68
N ASP A 113 -6.29 11.05 17.57
CA ASP A 113 -4.87 10.72 17.66
C ASP A 113 -4.74 9.43 18.48
N LEU A 114 -4.33 8.35 17.81
CA LEU A 114 -4.19 7.01 18.39
C LEU A 114 -2.75 6.70 18.82
N THR A 115 -1.84 7.68 18.78
CA THR A 115 -0.45 7.51 19.19
C THR A 115 -0.36 6.96 20.60
N GLY A 116 0.32 5.81 20.77
CA GLY A 116 0.45 5.10 22.04
C GLY A 116 -0.82 4.47 22.59
N LYS A 117 -1.96 4.53 21.88
CA LYS A 117 -3.23 3.97 22.35
C LYS A 117 -3.48 2.52 21.89
N LEU A 118 -2.78 2.04 20.86
CA LEU A 118 -3.07 0.75 20.23
C LEU A 118 -2.45 -0.44 20.97
N ASP A 119 -1.36 -0.24 21.71
CA ASP A 119 -0.59 -1.33 22.32
C ASP A 119 -1.33 -2.16 23.37
N LYS A 120 -2.39 -1.60 23.95
CA LYS A 120 -3.24 -2.29 24.93
C LYS A 120 -4.23 -3.28 24.30
N TYR A 121 -4.39 -3.23 22.96
CA TYR A 121 -5.27 -4.12 22.22
C TYR A 121 -4.45 -5.20 21.55
N PRO A 122 -4.59 -6.50 21.90
CA PRO A 122 -3.69 -7.57 21.46
C PRO A 122 -3.58 -7.71 19.96
N ASN A 123 -4.70 -7.54 19.23
CA ASN A 123 -4.73 -7.68 17.78
C ASN A 123 -4.42 -6.38 17.03
N LEU A 124 -4.38 -5.21 17.69
CA LEU A 124 -4.01 -3.93 17.09
C LEU A 124 -2.55 -3.55 17.34
N LYS A 125 -1.87 -4.26 18.24
CA LYS A 125 -0.45 -4.08 18.47
C LYS A 125 0.33 -4.54 17.25
N THR A 126 1.02 -3.61 16.60
CA THR A 126 1.81 -3.93 15.42
C THR A 126 3.13 -4.62 15.75
N THR A 127 3.56 -5.52 14.88
CA THR A 127 4.93 -6.08 14.84
C THR A 127 5.82 -5.33 13.84
N PHE A 128 5.27 -4.31 13.15
CA PHE A 128 5.95 -3.52 12.13
C PHE A 128 5.95 -2.02 12.49
N PRO A 129 6.84 -1.59 13.42
CA PRO A 129 6.90 -0.19 13.83
C PRO A 129 7.20 0.77 12.67
N ASP A 130 8.04 0.35 11.71
CA ASP A 130 8.38 1.15 10.54
C ASP A 130 7.15 1.41 9.66
N ILE A 131 6.28 0.40 9.46
CA ILE A 131 5.04 0.57 8.70
C ILE A 131 4.08 1.50 9.44
N GLN A 132 3.97 1.37 10.76
CA GLN A 132 3.15 2.30 11.55
C GLN A 132 3.69 3.73 11.46
N GLN A 133 5.00 3.90 11.48
CA GLN A 133 5.64 5.19 11.27
C GLN A 133 5.35 5.73 9.87
N ASN A 134 5.50 4.91 8.83
CA ASN A 134 5.16 5.28 7.45
C ASN A 134 3.69 5.72 7.31
N ALA A 135 2.76 5.08 8.03
CA ALA A 135 1.34 5.42 8.03
C ALA A 135 1.00 6.66 8.88
N SER A 136 1.92 7.16 9.70
CA SER A 136 1.72 8.35 10.53
C SER A 136 1.71 9.66 9.72
N VAL A 137 1.18 10.72 10.31
CA VAL A 137 1.24 12.08 9.78
C VAL A 137 1.96 12.94 10.80
N ASN A 138 3.19 13.34 10.48
CA ASN A 138 4.06 14.14 11.35
C ASN A 138 4.23 13.50 12.76
N GLY A 139 4.50 12.19 12.78
CA GLY A 139 4.69 11.40 14.01
C GLY A 139 3.40 11.00 14.73
N LYS A 140 2.21 11.39 14.25
CA LYS A 140 0.92 11.06 14.86
C LYS A 140 0.19 9.96 14.11
N VAL A 141 -0.38 9.00 14.85
CA VAL A 141 -1.16 7.89 14.33
C VAL A 141 -2.64 8.26 14.30
N TYR A 142 -3.23 8.46 13.12
CA TYR A 142 -4.63 8.86 12.97
C TYR A 142 -5.57 7.72 12.54
N GLY A 143 -5.09 6.50 12.58
CA GLY A 143 -5.90 5.31 12.28
C GLY A 143 -5.09 4.03 12.43
N VAL A 144 -5.78 2.90 12.44
CA VAL A 144 -5.15 1.58 12.40
C VAL A 144 -4.80 1.27 10.95
N PHE A 145 -3.53 1.12 10.63
CA PHE A 145 -3.11 0.92 9.25
C PHE A 145 -3.58 -0.43 8.68
N ARG A 146 -3.77 -0.47 7.37
CA ARG A 146 -4.13 -1.67 6.61
C ARG A 146 -2.85 -2.26 6.04
N GLY A 147 -2.28 -3.24 6.76
CA GLY A 147 -1.02 -3.87 6.40
C GLY A 147 -1.04 -4.53 5.03
N ARG A 148 0.04 -4.37 4.30
CA ARG A 148 0.33 -5.02 3.01
C ARG A 148 1.76 -5.53 3.06
N SER A 149 2.07 -6.53 2.22
CA SER A 149 3.46 -6.98 2.09
C SER A 149 4.34 -5.79 1.69
N PRO A 150 5.34 -5.43 2.50
CA PRO A 150 6.23 -4.34 2.16
C PRO A 150 7.14 -4.70 0.99
N MET A 151 7.58 -5.96 0.88
CA MET A 151 8.46 -6.39 -0.20
C MET A 151 7.65 -6.98 -1.36
N ARG A 152 7.85 -6.43 -2.55
CA ARG A 152 7.13 -6.85 -3.76
C ARG A 152 7.96 -6.78 -5.04
N ALA A 153 9.17 -6.26 -5.01
CA ALA A 153 10.01 -6.11 -6.20
C ALA A 153 10.51 -7.47 -6.71
N ALA A 154 10.47 -7.67 -8.02
CA ALA A 154 11.01 -8.88 -8.66
C ALA A 154 11.55 -8.60 -10.06
N VAL A 155 12.57 -9.32 -10.44
CA VAL A 155 13.08 -9.43 -11.82
C VAL A 155 12.59 -10.74 -12.40
N MET A 156 11.69 -10.67 -13.36
CA MET A 156 11.15 -11.83 -14.09
C MET A 156 11.88 -11.96 -15.42
N PHE A 157 12.22 -13.18 -15.79
CA PHE A 157 12.93 -13.45 -17.03
C PHE A 157 12.41 -14.71 -17.73
N ARG A 158 12.64 -14.81 -19.04
CA ARG A 158 12.39 -16.02 -19.82
C ARG A 158 13.36 -17.10 -19.37
N GLN A 159 12.85 -18.04 -18.57
CA GLN A 159 13.66 -19.15 -18.05
C GLN A 159 14.16 -20.04 -19.19
N ASP A 160 13.30 -20.32 -20.16
CA ASP A 160 13.66 -21.13 -21.34
C ASP A 160 14.78 -20.50 -22.19
N TRP A 161 14.85 -19.16 -22.26
CA TRP A 161 15.96 -18.46 -22.92
C TRP A 161 17.25 -18.54 -22.12
N LEU A 162 17.14 -18.35 -20.81
CA LEU A 162 18.28 -18.44 -19.91
C LEU A 162 18.92 -19.82 -19.96
N ASP A 163 18.09 -20.89 -19.92
CA ASP A 163 18.54 -22.28 -20.00
C ASP A 163 19.19 -22.58 -21.35
N LYS A 164 18.58 -22.13 -22.46
CA LYS A 164 19.10 -22.32 -23.82
C LYS A 164 20.48 -21.70 -23.99
N LEU A 165 20.71 -20.53 -23.43
CA LEU A 165 21.98 -19.80 -23.48
C LEU A 165 22.98 -20.24 -22.42
N GLY A 166 22.62 -21.15 -21.51
CA GLY A 166 23.48 -21.64 -20.42
C GLY A 166 23.79 -20.56 -19.37
N LEU A 167 22.92 -19.57 -19.21
CA LEU A 167 23.10 -18.46 -18.28
C LEU A 167 22.52 -18.79 -16.91
N GLN A 168 22.97 -18.07 -15.90
CA GLN A 168 22.40 -18.14 -14.54
C GLN A 168 21.43 -16.96 -14.28
N PRO A 169 20.43 -17.12 -13.40
CA PRO A 169 19.60 -16.02 -12.94
C PRO A 169 20.45 -14.84 -12.42
N PRO A 170 20.12 -13.59 -12.75
CA PRO A 170 20.88 -12.43 -12.31
C PRO A 170 20.82 -12.28 -10.77
N LYS A 171 21.95 -11.96 -10.15
CA LYS A 171 22.07 -11.65 -8.73
C LYS A 171 22.46 -10.19 -8.48
N THR A 172 23.14 -9.60 -9.45
CA THR A 172 23.66 -8.25 -9.39
C THR A 172 23.14 -7.43 -10.58
N THR A 173 23.24 -6.12 -10.49
CA THR A 173 22.93 -5.22 -11.62
C THR A 173 23.80 -5.50 -12.85
N GLU A 174 25.07 -5.92 -12.64
CA GLU A 174 25.96 -6.33 -13.73
C GLU A 174 25.49 -7.64 -14.37
N ASP A 175 24.98 -8.60 -13.60
CA ASP A 175 24.40 -9.83 -14.17
C ASP A 175 23.14 -9.53 -14.98
N LEU A 176 22.28 -8.59 -14.49
CA LEU A 176 21.12 -8.12 -15.25
C LEU A 176 21.52 -7.59 -16.63
N TYR A 177 22.58 -6.76 -16.66
CA TYR A 177 23.11 -6.22 -17.92
C TYR A 177 23.60 -7.35 -18.84
N LYS A 178 24.37 -8.34 -18.32
CA LYS A 178 24.86 -9.47 -19.11
C LYS A 178 23.75 -10.34 -19.68
N VAL A 179 22.73 -10.64 -18.87
CA VAL A 179 21.56 -11.41 -19.31
C VAL A 179 20.77 -10.63 -20.35
N ALA A 180 20.52 -9.33 -20.12
CA ALA A 180 19.82 -8.49 -21.09
C ALA A 180 20.57 -8.42 -22.42
N LYS A 181 21.90 -8.29 -22.37
CA LYS A 181 22.76 -8.28 -23.57
C LYS A 181 22.69 -9.60 -24.31
N ALA A 182 22.81 -10.72 -23.62
CA ALA A 182 22.72 -12.04 -24.23
C ALA A 182 21.33 -12.27 -24.86
N PHE A 183 20.26 -11.86 -24.21
CA PHE A 183 18.90 -11.94 -24.74
C PHE A 183 18.68 -11.06 -25.97
N THR A 184 19.47 -9.99 -26.12
CA THR A 184 19.40 -9.11 -27.29
C THR A 184 20.24 -9.64 -28.47
N GLU A 185 21.44 -10.21 -28.20
CA GLU A 185 22.45 -10.46 -29.21
C GLU A 185 22.58 -11.94 -29.66
N GLN A 186 22.04 -12.92 -28.90
CA GLN A 186 22.33 -14.35 -29.08
C GLN A 186 21.14 -15.20 -29.55
N ASP A 187 20.15 -14.61 -30.21
CA ASP A 187 18.98 -15.34 -30.77
C ASP A 187 18.34 -16.31 -29.72
N PRO A 188 17.86 -15.82 -28.60
CA PRO A 188 17.37 -16.68 -27.52
C PRO A 188 16.10 -17.45 -27.87
N ASP A 189 15.26 -16.93 -28.76
CA ASP A 189 14.05 -17.60 -29.25
C ASP A 189 14.35 -18.64 -30.34
N GLY A 190 15.51 -18.56 -31.04
CA GLY A 190 16.00 -19.52 -32.02
C GLY A 190 15.33 -19.42 -33.36
N ASN A 191 14.87 -18.22 -33.70
CA ASN A 191 14.22 -17.98 -34.98
C ASN A 191 15.20 -17.60 -36.11
N GLY A 192 16.50 -17.45 -35.81
CA GLY A 192 17.57 -17.07 -36.74
C GLY A 192 17.58 -15.57 -37.06
N GLN A 193 16.86 -14.74 -36.30
CA GLN A 193 16.80 -13.30 -36.49
C GLN A 193 17.28 -12.58 -35.20
N ASN A 194 17.89 -11.42 -35.39
CA ASN A 194 18.26 -10.54 -34.24
C ASN A 194 17.14 -9.53 -34.02
N ASP A 195 16.00 -9.99 -33.49
CA ASP A 195 14.77 -9.20 -33.33
C ASP A 195 14.18 -9.22 -31.92
N THR A 196 15.01 -9.59 -30.94
CA THR A 196 14.71 -9.60 -29.53
C THR A 196 15.43 -8.48 -28.79
N TRP A 197 14.91 -8.11 -27.61
CA TRP A 197 15.58 -7.22 -26.66
C TRP A 197 15.57 -7.81 -25.25
N GLY A 198 16.53 -7.37 -24.43
CA GLY A 198 16.68 -7.88 -23.07
C GLY A 198 15.52 -7.51 -22.17
N ILE A 199 15.29 -6.21 -21.95
CA ILE A 199 14.34 -5.70 -20.96
C ILE A 199 13.18 -4.98 -21.65
N THR A 200 11.95 -5.27 -21.24
CA THR A 200 10.76 -4.52 -21.66
C THR A 200 10.32 -3.55 -20.58
N ILE A 201 10.33 -2.27 -20.87
CA ILE A 201 9.85 -1.20 -20.01
C ILE A 201 8.71 -0.45 -20.73
N PRO A 202 7.53 -0.26 -20.11
CA PRO A 202 6.48 0.57 -20.68
C PRO A 202 6.70 2.05 -20.34
N LYS A 203 5.89 2.92 -20.94
CA LYS A 203 5.84 4.34 -20.55
C LYS A 203 5.54 4.47 -19.06
N TRP A 204 6.45 5.15 -18.35
CA TRP A 204 6.32 5.42 -16.92
C TRP A 204 6.76 6.85 -16.61
N GLY A 205 5.80 7.73 -16.34
CA GLY A 205 6.03 9.16 -16.18
C GLY A 205 5.96 9.66 -14.74
N ALA A 206 6.03 8.80 -13.72
CA ALA A 206 5.98 9.19 -12.31
C ALA A 206 7.24 8.74 -11.55
N LEU A 207 7.58 9.47 -10.48
CA LEU A 207 8.63 9.11 -9.54
C LEU A 207 8.04 8.39 -8.33
N GLY A 208 8.81 7.47 -7.74
CA GLY A 208 8.48 6.82 -6.47
C GLY A 208 7.20 5.99 -6.50
N THR A 209 6.93 5.32 -7.62
CA THR A 209 5.72 4.50 -7.85
C THR A 209 6.04 3.03 -8.08
N ASN A 210 7.21 2.57 -7.61
CA ASN A 210 7.76 1.23 -7.84
C ASN A 210 7.92 0.92 -9.35
N SER A 211 8.34 1.91 -10.13
CA SER A 211 8.67 1.72 -11.54
C SER A 211 9.94 0.89 -11.70
N PRO A 212 10.20 0.28 -12.86
CA PRO A 212 11.49 -0.34 -13.15
C PRO A 212 12.68 0.59 -12.88
N TYR A 213 12.51 1.89 -13.13
CA TYR A 213 13.55 2.90 -12.87
C TYR A 213 13.79 3.10 -11.38
N ASP A 214 12.72 3.24 -10.57
CA ASP A 214 12.81 3.41 -9.12
C ASP A 214 13.49 2.20 -8.46
N LEU A 215 13.21 0.99 -8.95
CA LEU A 215 13.83 -0.25 -8.46
C LEU A 215 15.33 -0.28 -8.78
N ILE A 216 15.72 0.03 -10.03
CA ILE A 216 17.13 0.07 -10.43
C ILE A 216 17.88 1.19 -9.68
N GLU A 217 17.26 2.36 -9.51
CA GLU A 217 17.83 3.47 -8.74
C GLU A 217 18.11 3.03 -7.29
N GLU A 218 17.16 2.35 -6.65
CA GLU A 218 17.34 1.82 -5.28
C GLU A 218 18.50 0.83 -5.18
N TRP A 219 18.65 -0.11 -6.16
CA TRP A 219 19.77 -1.05 -6.18
C TRP A 219 21.14 -0.36 -6.28
N TYR A 220 21.18 0.88 -6.75
CA TYR A 220 22.37 1.73 -6.73
C TYR A 220 22.57 2.49 -5.41
N GLY A 221 21.67 2.33 -4.42
CA GLY A 221 21.77 2.97 -3.12
C GLY A 221 21.26 4.41 -3.06
N THR A 222 20.37 4.81 -3.97
CA THR A 222 19.81 6.19 -3.97
C THR A 222 18.98 6.51 -2.72
N GLY A 223 18.46 5.47 -2.07
CA GLY A 223 17.43 5.60 -1.06
C GLY A 223 16.03 5.71 -1.65
N ASN A 224 15.02 5.27 -0.90
CA ASN A 224 13.63 5.18 -1.33
C ASN A 224 12.96 6.56 -1.28
N ARG A 225 12.92 7.27 -2.42
CA ARG A 225 12.39 8.63 -2.62
C ARG A 225 13.18 9.71 -1.85
N TRP A 226 13.58 9.42 -0.63
CA TRP A 226 14.40 10.26 0.23
C TRP A 226 15.48 9.41 0.90
N THR A 227 16.60 10.05 1.22
CA THR A 227 17.71 9.43 1.98
C THR A 227 18.29 10.43 2.97
N GLU A 228 18.98 9.93 4.00
CA GLU A 228 19.75 10.77 4.92
C GLU A 228 21.16 10.99 4.37
N LYS A 229 21.55 12.24 4.16
CA LYS A 229 22.91 12.64 3.76
C LYS A 229 23.35 13.85 4.57
N ASP A 230 24.51 13.78 5.18
CA ASP A 230 25.09 14.86 6.00
C ASP A 230 24.17 15.39 7.11
N GLY A 231 23.39 14.50 7.75
CA GLY A 231 22.47 14.86 8.82
C GLY A 231 21.20 15.57 8.37
N LYS A 232 20.85 15.45 7.10
CA LYS A 232 19.62 16.01 6.49
C LYS A 232 18.96 14.96 5.61
N LEU A 233 17.64 15.05 5.48
CA LEU A 233 16.91 14.31 4.45
C LEU A 233 17.01 15.08 3.12
N VAL A 234 17.41 14.35 2.09
CA VAL A 234 17.47 14.85 0.70
C VAL A 234 16.67 13.92 -0.21
N PRO A 235 16.05 14.45 -1.29
CA PRO A 235 15.42 13.60 -2.30
C PRO A 235 16.45 12.67 -2.95
N SER A 236 16.08 11.42 -3.23
CA SER A 236 16.95 10.42 -3.85
C SER A 236 17.55 10.89 -5.18
N PHE A 237 16.82 11.66 -5.96
CA PHE A 237 17.30 12.21 -7.24
C PHE A 237 18.36 13.33 -7.11
N GLU A 238 18.68 13.78 -5.90
CA GLU A 238 19.80 14.70 -5.64
C GLU A 238 21.12 13.98 -5.28
N THR A 239 21.12 12.65 -5.28
CA THR A 239 22.29 11.83 -4.99
C THR A 239 23.15 11.55 -6.23
N ASP A 240 24.41 11.22 -6.04
CA ASP A 240 25.31 10.83 -7.14
C ASP A 240 24.89 9.44 -7.66
N GLU A 241 24.42 8.58 -6.78
CA GLU A 241 23.92 7.24 -7.06
C GLU A 241 22.74 7.27 -8.04
N PHE A 242 21.87 8.28 -7.97
CA PHE A 242 20.78 8.49 -8.95
C PHE A 242 21.34 8.73 -10.36
N LEU A 243 22.38 9.54 -10.47
CA LEU A 243 23.00 9.78 -11.77
C LEU A 243 23.69 8.52 -12.31
N GLU A 244 24.33 7.73 -11.43
CA GLU A 244 24.99 6.47 -11.81
C GLU A 244 23.97 5.43 -12.28
N ALA A 245 22.87 5.24 -11.55
CA ALA A 245 21.77 4.36 -11.96
C ALA A 245 21.19 4.76 -13.32
N ASN A 246 20.96 6.05 -13.51
CA ASN A 246 20.43 6.55 -14.79
C ASN A 246 21.44 6.44 -15.95
N ARG A 247 22.77 6.56 -15.71
CA ARG A 247 23.81 6.24 -16.69
C ARG A 247 23.76 4.75 -17.08
N PHE A 248 23.57 3.86 -16.09
CA PHE A 248 23.43 2.43 -16.34
C PHE A 248 22.22 2.11 -17.22
N VAL A 249 21.05 2.65 -16.90
CA VAL A 249 19.84 2.46 -17.73
C VAL A 249 20.05 3.09 -19.11
N LYS A 250 20.63 4.28 -19.20
CA LYS A 250 20.97 4.95 -20.47
C LYS A 250 21.88 4.09 -21.35
N LYS A 251 22.92 3.49 -20.76
CA LYS A 251 23.81 2.55 -21.46
C LYS A 251 23.00 1.40 -22.07
N MET A 252 22.08 0.81 -21.32
CA MET A 252 21.23 -0.28 -21.84
C MET A 252 20.30 0.19 -22.97
N VAL A 253 19.78 1.42 -22.90
CA VAL A 253 19.00 2.02 -23.99
C VAL A 253 19.87 2.23 -25.24
N ASP A 254 21.05 2.80 -25.09
CA ASP A 254 21.97 3.10 -26.20
C ASP A 254 22.45 1.83 -26.88
N GLU A 255 22.67 0.75 -26.12
CA GLU A 255 23.02 -0.58 -26.65
C GLU A 255 21.80 -1.39 -27.13
N LYS A 256 20.59 -0.79 -27.12
CA LYS A 256 19.31 -1.42 -27.55
C LYS A 256 18.91 -2.66 -26.76
N LEU A 257 19.34 -2.76 -25.51
CA LEU A 257 18.97 -3.85 -24.61
C LEU A 257 17.57 -3.65 -24.01
N ILE A 258 17.02 -2.43 -24.12
CA ILE A 258 15.66 -2.07 -23.74
C ILE A 258 14.83 -1.81 -25.01
N ASN A 259 13.53 -2.16 -24.97
CA ASN A 259 12.64 -1.93 -26.10
C ASN A 259 12.72 -0.47 -26.60
N PRO A 260 12.77 -0.23 -27.93
CA PRO A 260 13.06 1.10 -28.49
C PRO A 260 11.97 2.13 -28.22
N ASP A 261 10.75 1.68 -27.95
CA ASP A 261 9.57 2.51 -27.69
C ASP A 261 9.26 2.71 -26.20
N PHE A 262 10.20 2.38 -25.28
CA PHE A 262 10.01 2.42 -23.83
C PHE A 262 9.36 3.71 -23.29
N ALA A 263 9.65 4.86 -23.92
CA ALA A 263 9.11 6.16 -23.52
C ALA A 263 7.62 6.35 -23.91
N THR A 264 7.09 5.53 -24.80
CA THR A 264 5.73 5.64 -25.36
C THR A 264 4.93 4.35 -25.32
N PHE A 265 5.58 3.20 -25.02
CA PHE A 265 4.97 1.89 -25.02
C PHE A 265 3.79 1.81 -24.04
N ASP A 266 2.67 1.35 -24.52
CA ASP A 266 1.43 1.26 -23.76
C ASP A 266 1.56 0.27 -22.56
N PRO A 267 1.40 0.72 -21.32
CA PRO A 267 1.50 -0.14 -20.14
C PRO A 267 0.52 -1.31 -20.11
N THR A 268 -0.63 -1.19 -20.78
CA THR A 268 -1.63 -2.27 -20.86
C THR A 268 -1.14 -3.46 -21.68
N LYS A 269 -0.13 -3.25 -22.54
CA LYS A 269 0.51 -4.24 -23.41
C LYS A 269 1.82 -4.79 -22.85
N TRP A 270 2.19 -4.43 -21.64
CA TRP A 270 3.52 -4.76 -21.08
C TRP A 270 3.89 -6.24 -21.13
N ASN A 271 2.91 -7.13 -20.97
CA ASN A 271 3.16 -8.57 -21.02
C ASN A 271 3.36 -9.13 -22.44
N GLU A 272 2.87 -8.45 -23.49
CA GLU A 272 2.84 -8.98 -24.86
C GLU A 272 4.24 -9.31 -25.39
N PRO A 273 5.29 -8.45 -25.30
CA PRO A 273 6.61 -8.79 -25.78
C PRO A 273 7.22 -10.02 -25.11
N PHE A 274 6.99 -10.18 -23.81
CA PHE A 274 7.47 -11.33 -23.05
C PHE A 274 6.80 -12.63 -23.48
N LEU A 275 5.50 -12.59 -23.75
CA LEU A 275 4.71 -13.74 -24.21
C LEU A 275 5.04 -14.11 -25.65
N ASN A 276 5.22 -13.10 -26.51
CA ASN A 276 5.42 -13.28 -27.96
C ASN A 276 6.89 -13.50 -28.35
N GLY A 277 7.81 -13.65 -27.36
CA GLY A 277 9.21 -13.94 -27.63
C GLY A 277 9.98 -12.74 -28.19
N LYS A 278 9.61 -11.50 -27.82
CA LYS A 278 10.35 -10.29 -28.21
C LYS A 278 11.16 -9.68 -27.08
N GLY A 279 10.66 -9.73 -25.85
CA GLY A 279 11.33 -9.24 -24.66
C GLY A 279 11.61 -10.34 -23.66
N GLY A 280 12.81 -10.37 -23.08
CA GLY A 280 13.24 -11.45 -22.18
C GLY A 280 13.12 -11.17 -20.70
N ILE A 281 13.06 -9.90 -20.28
CA ILE A 281 13.05 -9.50 -18.87
C ILE A 281 11.98 -8.44 -18.60
N ILE A 282 11.32 -8.56 -17.45
CA ILE A 282 10.43 -7.54 -16.87
C ILE A 282 10.87 -7.30 -15.41
N VAL A 283 11.05 -6.04 -15.03
CA VAL A 283 11.29 -5.62 -13.64
C VAL A 283 10.00 -4.99 -13.11
N ASP A 284 9.34 -5.62 -12.14
CA ASP A 284 8.04 -5.16 -11.61
C ASP A 284 7.75 -5.83 -10.25
N VAL A 285 6.49 -5.71 -9.79
CA VAL A 285 6.03 -6.40 -8.59
C VAL A 285 5.92 -7.92 -8.80
N ASP A 286 6.25 -8.67 -7.78
CA ASP A 286 6.31 -10.15 -7.75
C ASP A 286 5.01 -10.85 -8.18
N SER A 287 3.85 -10.20 -7.98
CA SER A 287 2.56 -10.77 -8.40
C SER A 287 2.45 -10.98 -9.91
N ARG A 288 3.24 -10.25 -10.73
CA ARG A 288 3.30 -10.44 -12.18
C ARG A 288 3.83 -11.81 -12.57
N VAL A 289 4.65 -12.46 -11.74
CA VAL A 289 5.09 -13.86 -11.97
C VAL A 289 3.89 -14.77 -12.22
N SER A 290 2.87 -14.72 -11.35
CA SER A 290 1.66 -15.54 -11.51
C SER A 290 0.83 -15.12 -12.73
N VAL A 291 0.80 -13.83 -13.05
CA VAL A 291 0.11 -13.34 -14.26
C VAL A 291 0.77 -13.92 -15.52
N LEU A 292 2.08 -13.84 -15.63
CA LEU A 292 2.82 -14.37 -16.79
C LEU A 292 2.68 -15.89 -16.91
N ILE A 293 2.80 -16.62 -15.81
CA ILE A 293 2.57 -18.08 -15.78
C ILE A 293 1.18 -18.43 -16.29
N ASN A 294 0.14 -17.74 -15.79
CA ASN A 294 -1.24 -17.97 -16.22
C ASN A 294 -1.46 -17.68 -17.70
N LEU A 295 -0.82 -16.64 -18.25
CA LEU A 295 -0.90 -16.31 -19.66
C LEU A 295 -0.22 -17.37 -20.53
N PHE A 296 0.96 -17.86 -20.14
CA PHE A 296 1.60 -19.00 -20.83
C PHE A 296 0.77 -20.28 -20.72
N LYS A 297 0.17 -20.56 -19.55
CA LYS A 297 -0.70 -21.71 -19.34
C LYS A 297 -1.97 -21.68 -20.21
N GLN A 298 -2.53 -20.49 -20.43
CA GLN A 298 -3.66 -20.29 -21.33
C GLN A 298 -3.26 -20.52 -22.81
N ALA A 299 -2.05 -20.09 -23.19
CA ALA A 299 -1.54 -20.26 -24.55
C ALA A 299 -1.12 -21.69 -24.85
N ASP A 300 -0.44 -22.37 -23.93
CA ASP A 300 -0.01 -23.78 -24.03
C ASP A 300 -0.04 -24.47 -22.65
N PRO A 301 -1.14 -25.13 -22.29
CA PRO A 301 -1.30 -25.79 -21.00
C PRO A 301 -0.26 -26.90 -20.73
N ASN A 302 0.38 -27.44 -21.76
CA ASN A 302 1.31 -28.57 -21.62
C ASN A 302 2.78 -28.14 -21.44
N ASN A 303 3.15 -26.91 -21.88
CA ASN A 303 4.56 -26.48 -21.94
C ASN A 303 4.82 -25.11 -21.29
N PHE A 304 3.99 -24.68 -20.34
CA PHE A 304 4.12 -23.36 -19.69
C PHE A 304 5.12 -23.33 -18.53
N GLN A 305 5.42 -24.47 -17.90
CA GLN A 305 6.08 -24.54 -16.60
C GLN A 305 7.50 -23.98 -16.57
N ASN A 306 8.23 -24.02 -17.69
CA ASN A 306 9.61 -23.51 -17.77
C ASN A 306 9.72 -22.20 -18.56
N LYS A 307 8.68 -21.39 -18.57
CA LYS A 307 8.70 -20.12 -19.34
C LYS A 307 9.11 -18.93 -18.50
N VAL A 308 8.80 -18.93 -17.18
CA VAL A 308 8.97 -17.78 -16.30
C VAL A 308 9.88 -18.16 -15.14
N GLY A 309 11.08 -17.57 -15.11
CA GLY A 309 11.94 -17.53 -13.94
C GLY A 309 11.84 -16.17 -13.24
N PHE A 310 12.25 -16.10 -11.98
CA PHE A 310 12.31 -14.85 -11.26
C PHE A 310 13.30 -14.89 -10.10
N VAL A 311 13.79 -13.70 -9.73
CA VAL A 311 14.54 -13.39 -8.50
C VAL A 311 13.94 -12.15 -7.86
N GLY A 312 14.37 -11.80 -6.66
CA GLY A 312 14.01 -10.57 -5.95
C GLY A 312 14.80 -9.36 -6.41
N ASN A 313 15.13 -8.48 -5.47
CA ASN A 313 16.01 -7.35 -5.71
C ASN A 313 17.44 -7.82 -6.03
N LEU A 314 18.22 -6.96 -6.67
CA LEU A 314 19.58 -7.26 -7.09
C LEU A 314 20.61 -6.48 -6.26
N GLU A 315 21.77 -7.07 -6.01
CA GLU A 315 22.91 -6.38 -5.42
C GLU A 315 23.39 -5.26 -6.35
N GLY A 316 23.67 -4.11 -5.76
CA GLY A 316 24.19 -2.95 -6.43
C GLY A 316 25.68 -3.05 -6.78
N PRO A 317 26.24 -2.00 -7.41
CA PRO A 317 27.68 -1.95 -7.73
C PRO A 317 28.58 -1.85 -6.48
N ASP A 318 28.05 -1.47 -5.32
CA ASP A 318 28.74 -1.47 -4.02
C ASP A 318 28.79 -2.85 -3.36
N GLY A 319 28.12 -3.86 -3.93
CA GLY A 319 28.06 -5.22 -3.41
C GLY A 319 27.01 -5.42 -2.30
N GLU A 320 26.16 -4.43 -2.09
CA GLU A 320 25.10 -4.48 -1.07
C GLU A 320 23.73 -4.66 -1.73
N LEU A 321 22.80 -5.27 -0.98
CA LEU A 321 21.41 -5.42 -1.40
C LEU A 321 20.57 -4.27 -0.82
N HIS A 322 20.25 -3.30 -1.65
CA HIS A 322 19.31 -2.23 -1.33
C HIS A 322 17.92 -2.61 -1.84
N ALA A 323 17.16 -3.34 -1.02
CA ALA A 323 15.87 -3.83 -1.45
C ALA A 323 14.79 -2.73 -1.35
N HIS A 324 14.06 -2.51 -2.45
CA HIS A 324 13.04 -1.47 -2.54
C HIS A 324 11.70 -1.95 -1.97
N PRO A 325 11.27 -1.50 -0.78
CA PRO A 325 9.97 -1.81 -0.22
C PRO A 325 8.91 -0.82 -0.71
N THR A 326 7.65 -1.25 -0.65
CA THR A 326 6.50 -0.34 -0.60
C THR A 326 6.39 0.27 0.80
N ASP A 327 5.48 1.21 1.00
CA ASP A 327 5.22 1.79 2.33
C ASP A 327 4.71 0.76 3.37
N GLY A 328 4.38 -0.47 2.93
CA GLY A 328 3.92 -1.58 3.77
C GLY A 328 2.46 -1.48 4.20
N TYR A 329 1.73 -0.47 3.74
CA TYR A 329 0.31 -0.29 4.04
C TYR A 329 -0.48 0.23 2.84
N SER A 330 -1.80 0.10 2.93
CA SER A 330 -2.74 0.59 1.90
C SER A 330 -3.85 1.39 2.57
N GLY A 331 -3.47 2.52 3.19
CA GLY A 331 -4.38 3.33 3.98
C GLY A 331 -4.62 2.78 5.40
N PHE A 332 -5.66 3.27 6.06
CA PHE A 332 -5.96 2.96 7.47
C PHE A 332 -7.45 3.16 7.78
N LEU A 333 -7.90 2.60 8.90
CA LEU A 333 -9.21 2.83 9.47
C LEU A 333 -9.10 3.96 10.48
N ALA A 334 -9.65 5.13 10.15
CA ALA A 334 -9.62 6.32 10.99
C ALA A 334 -10.94 6.51 11.74
N ILE A 335 -10.88 7.14 12.90
CA ILE A 335 -12.04 7.35 13.81
C ILE A 335 -12.31 8.86 13.91
N PRO A 336 -13.39 9.38 13.28
CA PRO A 336 -13.76 10.80 13.38
C PRO A 336 -14.24 11.18 14.79
N LYS A 337 -13.74 12.31 15.30
CA LYS A 337 -14.13 12.84 16.63
C LYS A 337 -15.57 13.34 16.70
N SER A 338 -16.17 13.67 15.55
CA SER A 338 -17.57 14.11 15.50
C SER A 338 -18.55 13.00 15.81
N SER A 339 -18.20 11.74 15.49
CA SER A 339 -19.04 10.55 15.69
C SER A 339 -18.65 9.75 16.93
N VAL A 340 -17.38 9.83 17.35
CA VAL A 340 -16.85 9.20 18.56
C VAL A 340 -16.26 10.33 19.41
N ARG A 341 -17.01 10.76 20.42
CA ARG A 341 -16.76 12.06 21.08
C ARG A 341 -15.95 11.96 22.36
N THR A 342 -15.96 10.81 23.02
CA THR A 342 -15.31 10.58 24.30
C THR A 342 -14.25 9.48 24.23
N GLU A 343 -13.28 9.50 25.14
CA GLU A 343 -12.28 8.43 25.27
C GLU A 343 -12.94 7.07 25.56
N ALA A 344 -14.06 7.05 26.29
CA ALA A 344 -14.79 5.82 26.60
C ALA A 344 -15.50 5.24 25.36
N GLU A 345 -16.03 6.09 24.47
CA GLU A 345 -16.55 5.66 23.18
C GLU A 345 -15.42 5.19 22.27
N LEU A 346 -14.29 5.90 22.24
CA LEU A 346 -13.10 5.51 21.48
C LEU A 346 -12.61 4.12 21.91
N ASP A 347 -12.52 3.85 23.21
CA ASP A 347 -12.11 2.56 23.74
C ASP A 347 -12.98 1.41 23.19
N LYS A 348 -14.29 1.59 23.13
CA LYS A 348 -15.23 0.60 22.58
C LYS A 348 -15.08 0.38 21.09
N VAL A 349 -14.83 1.46 20.33
CA VAL A 349 -14.56 1.37 18.89
C VAL A 349 -13.23 0.66 18.64
N LEU A 350 -12.21 0.92 19.48
CA LEU A 350 -10.92 0.22 19.38
C LEU A 350 -11.03 -1.27 19.79
N GLN A 351 -11.85 -1.62 20.77
CA GLN A 351 -12.18 -3.02 21.08
C GLN A 351 -12.86 -3.73 19.90
N PHE A 352 -13.78 -3.04 19.21
CA PHE A 352 -14.38 -3.57 17.99
C PHE A 352 -13.32 -3.77 16.90
N LEU A 353 -12.44 -2.82 16.64
CA LEU A 353 -11.35 -2.96 15.68
C LEU A 353 -10.36 -4.07 16.08
N ASP A 354 -10.12 -4.28 17.37
CA ASP A 354 -9.33 -5.39 17.87
C ASP A 354 -9.97 -6.74 17.50
N THR A 355 -11.27 -6.87 17.71
CA THR A 355 -12.04 -8.06 17.27
C THR A 355 -11.97 -8.23 15.75
N MET A 356 -12.12 -7.15 14.99
CA MET A 356 -12.02 -7.14 13.53
C MET A 356 -10.64 -7.63 13.01
N ASN A 357 -9.58 -7.43 13.77
CA ASN A 357 -8.23 -7.91 13.43
C ASN A 357 -7.88 -9.25 14.08
N GLY A 358 -8.79 -9.85 14.86
CA GLY A 358 -8.68 -11.21 15.37
C GLY A 358 -8.75 -12.26 14.25
N LYS A 359 -8.28 -13.48 14.56
CA LYS A 359 -8.14 -14.56 13.56
C LYS A 359 -9.42 -14.81 12.77
N ASP A 360 -10.56 -14.97 13.42
CA ASP A 360 -11.79 -15.43 12.76
C ASP A 360 -12.31 -14.38 11.76
N VAL A 361 -12.31 -13.10 12.14
CA VAL A 361 -12.68 -12.02 11.23
C VAL A 361 -11.62 -11.83 10.14
N ALA A 362 -10.34 -11.92 10.47
CA ALA A 362 -9.28 -11.84 9.46
C ALA A 362 -9.40 -12.95 8.41
N VAL A 363 -9.74 -14.19 8.80
CA VAL A 363 -10.01 -15.29 7.87
C VAL A 363 -11.25 -14.99 7.03
N LEU A 364 -12.35 -14.50 7.62
CA LEU A 364 -13.54 -14.10 6.86
C LEU A 364 -13.19 -13.05 5.79
N LEU A 365 -12.47 -12.01 6.16
CA LEU A 365 -12.14 -10.89 5.26
C LEU A 365 -11.14 -11.27 4.14
N ASN A 366 -10.27 -12.25 4.39
CA ASN A 366 -9.24 -12.66 3.42
C ASN A 366 -9.64 -13.89 2.61
N ASN A 367 -10.30 -14.88 3.23
CA ASN A 367 -10.58 -16.18 2.63
C ASN A 367 -12.08 -16.40 2.35
N GLY A 368 -12.97 -15.73 3.11
CA GLY A 368 -14.42 -15.92 3.04
C GLY A 368 -14.95 -16.85 4.09
N ILE A 369 -15.93 -17.69 3.74
CA ILE A 369 -16.66 -18.57 4.66
C ILE A 369 -16.25 -20.02 4.42
N GLU A 370 -15.70 -20.66 5.43
CA GLU A 370 -15.28 -22.05 5.37
C GLU A 370 -16.48 -22.97 5.04
N ASN A 371 -16.25 -23.98 4.20
CA ASN A 371 -17.24 -24.88 3.63
C ASN A 371 -18.26 -24.25 2.65
N VAL A 372 -18.16 -22.93 2.41
CA VAL A 372 -18.96 -22.23 1.39
C VAL A 372 -18.12 -21.95 0.14
N ASN A 373 -17.03 -21.18 0.26
CA ASN A 373 -16.14 -20.84 -0.85
C ASN A 373 -14.70 -21.36 -0.69
N PHE A 374 -14.30 -21.75 0.52
CA PHE A 374 -13.02 -22.41 0.76
C PHE A 374 -13.11 -23.50 1.83
N THR A 375 -12.09 -24.35 1.91
CA THR A 375 -11.83 -25.28 3.01
C THR A 375 -10.35 -25.27 3.36
N VAL A 376 -10.02 -25.64 4.60
CA VAL A 376 -8.61 -25.72 5.01
C VAL A 376 -8.04 -27.08 4.63
N GLN A 377 -6.98 -27.10 3.84
CA GLN A 377 -6.22 -28.28 3.45
C GLN A 377 -4.72 -28.01 3.67
N ASP A 378 -4.08 -28.82 4.49
CA ASP A 378 -2.65 -28.68 4.81
C ASP A 378 -2.27 -27.28 5.31
N GLY A 379 -3.15 -26.65 6.11
CA GLY A 379 -2.96 -25.28 6.62
C GLY A 379 -3.17 -24.16 5.59
N LYS A 380 -3.69 -24.49 4.41
CA LYS A 380 -3.95 -23.54 3.31
C LYS A 380 -5.43 -23.50 2.97
N ALA A 381 -5.90 -22.33 2.50
CA ALA A 381 -7.26 -22.17 2.01
C ALA A 381 -7.36 -22.71 0.57
N ALA A 382 -8.02 -23.81 0.40
CA ALA A 382 -8.34 -24.37 -0.91
C ALA A 382 -9.75 -23.91 -1.35
N THR A 383 -9.84 -23.32 -2.55
CA THR A 383 -11.13 -22.92 -3.12
C THR A 383 -12.02 -24.14 -3.35
N ILE A 384 -13.27 -24.05 -2.92
CA ILE A 384 -14.29 -25.06 -3.15
C ILE A 384 -15.54 -24.42 -3.76
N LYS A 385 -16.35 -25.23 -4.46
CA LYS A 385 -17.66 -24.82 -5.00
C LYS A 385 -17.67 -23.48 -5.74
N PRO A 386 -16.64 -23.17 -6.57
CA PRO A 386 -16.56 -21.88 -7.24
C PRO A 386 -17.73 -21.62 -8.21
N GLU A 387 -18.46 -22.67 -8.61
CA GLU A 387 -19.57 -22.62 -9.55
C GLU A 387 -20.92 -22.34 -8.89
N THR A 388 -21.05 -22.52 -7.56
CA THR A 388 -22.31 -22.26 -6.86
C THR A 388 -22.60 -20.76 -6.76
N ALA A 389 -23.87 -20.38 -6.76
CA ALA A 389 -24.26 -18.98 -6.60
C ALA A 389 -23.76 -18.38 -5.29
N GLU A 390 -23.83 -19.15 -4.20
CA GLU A 390 -23.36 -18.74 -2.88
C GLU A 390 -21.82 -18.61 -2.83
N GLY A 391 -21.08 -19.60 -3.35
CA GLY A 391 -19.61 -19.53 -3.43
C GLY A 391 -19.12 -18.35 -4.25
N LYS A 392 -19.78 -18.04 -5.38
CA LYS A 392 -19.51 -16.86 -6.20
C LYS A 392 -19.80 -15.57 -5.44
N ALA A 393 -20.96 -15.47 -4.79
CA ALA A 393 -21.33 -14.28 -4.04
C ALA A 393 -20.31 -13.99 -2.92
N VAL A 394 -19.96 -14.97 -2.10
CA VAL A 394 -18.94 -14.80 -1.05
C VAL A 394 -17.60 -14.42 -1.65
N SER A 395 -17.14 -15.10 -2.70
CA SER A 395 -15.84 -14.78 -3.35
C SER A 395 -15.81 -13.40 -4.01
N THR A 396 -16.96 -12.86 -4.42
CA THR A 396 -17.06 -11.50 -4.95
C THR A 396 -17.07 -10.48 -3.81
N ASP A 397 -17.90 -10.70 -2.80
CA ASP A 397 -18.07 -9.78 -1.67
C ASP A 397 -16.77 -9.57 -0.90
N ILE A 398 -16.00 -10.65 -0.62
CA ILE A 398 -14.74 -10.53 0.14
C ILE A 398 -13.71 -9.60 -0.50
N LYS A 399 -13.75 -9.38 -1.82
CA LYS A 399 -12.86 -8.41 -2.47
C LYS A 399 -13.08 -6.98 -1.94
N SER A 400 -14.34 -6.63 -1.65
CA SER A 400 -14.68 -5.35 -1.03
C SER A 400 -14.53 -5.38 0.49
N TYR A 401 -14.96 -6.47 1.15
CA TYR A 401 -14.79 -6.64 2.59
C TYR A 401 -13.31 -6.64 3.02
N ALA A 402 -12.37 -7.09 2.18
CA ALA A 402 -10.93 -7.00 2.43
C ALA A 402 -10.44 -5.55 2.64
N GLN A 403 -11.24 -4.54 2.24
CA GLN A 403 -10.94 -3.14 2.52
C GLN A 403 -11.07 -2.78 4.01
N LEU A 404 -11.72 -3.63 4.81
CA LEU A 404 -11.84 -3.51 6.26
C LEU A 404 -10.70 -4.22 7.02
N GLY A 405 -9.92 -5.06 6.33
CA GLY A 405 -8.81 -5.82 6.92
C GLY A 405 -7.62 -4.92 7.26
N MET A 406 -7.15 -4.99 8.50
CA MET A 406 -6.02 -4.19 9.00
C MET A 406 -4.69 -4.95 8.89
N ASN A 407 -4.64 -6.18 9.42
CA ASN A 407 -3.46 -7.06 9.37
C ASN A 407 -2.15 -6.39 9.85
N VAL A 408 -2.23 -5.68 10.98
CA VAL A 408 -1.10 -4.93 11.55
C VAL A 408 0.05 -5.80 12.07
N ALA A 409 -0.19 -7.10 12.24
CA ALA A 409 0.83 -8.09 12.67
C ALA A 409 1.34 -8.98 11.51
N GLY A 410 0.88 -8.75 10.26
CA GLY A 410 1.31 -9.54 9.10
C GLY A 410 0.84 -10.99 9.10
N ASN A 411 -0.21 -11.30 9.84
CA ASN A 411 -0.74 -12.65 9.94
C ASN A 411 -1.35 -13.11 8.61
N ASN A 412 -0.95 -14.29 8.15
CA ASN A 412 -1.57 -14.99 7.05
C ASN A 412 -2.01 -16.37 7.55
N PHE A 413 -3.20 -16.43 8.14
CA PHE A 413 -3.67 -17.64 8.84
C PHE A 413 -3.86 -18.83 7.90
N TYR A 414 -4.42 -18.59 6.72
CA TYR A 414 -4.59 -19.60 5.68
C TYR A 414 -4.18 -19.03 4.32
N PRO A 415 -2.90 -19.17 3.92
CA PRO A 415 -2.46 -18.82 2.58
C PRO A 415 -3.28 -19.57 1.52
N VAL A 416 -3.53 -18.94 0.37
CA VAL A 416 -4.29 -19.57 -0.71
C VAL A 416 -3.51 -20.78 -1.25
N LYS A 417 -4.16 -21.96 -1.24
CA LYS A 417 -3.62 -23.17 -1.88
C LYS A 417 -3.67 -23.00 -3.39
N GLN A 418 -2.53 -23.17 -4.03
CA GLN A 418 -2.44 -23.02 -5.46
C GLN A 418 -3.03 -24.25 -6.20
N PRO A 419 -3.52 -24.06 -7.46
CA PRO A 419 -4.22 -25.12 -8.19
C PRO A 419 -3.36 -26.34 -8.52
N THR A 420 -2.06 -26.16 -8.75
CA THR A 420 -1.12 -27.24 -9.09
C THR A 420 0.10 -27.19 -8.18
N GLU A 421 0.83 -28.32 -8.11
CA GLU A 421 2.09 -28.41 -7.37
C GLU A 421 3.13 -27.42 -7.89
N TYR A 422 3.24 -27.24 -9.19
CA TYR A 422 4.14 -26.24 -9.79
C TYR A 422 3.80 -24.81 -9.35
N GLU A 423 2.54 -24.43 -9.44
CA GLU A 423 2.09 -23.10 -9.00
C GLU A 423 2.30 -22.91 -7.50
N GLN A 424 2.16 -23.98 -6.69
CA GLN A 424 2.48 -23.94 -5.25
C GLN A 424 3.97 -23.73 -5.01
N GLN A 425 4.84 -24.43 -5.72
CA GLN A 425 6.30 -24.23 -5.62
C GLN A 425 6.71 -22.80 -5.99
N VAL A 426 6.11 -22.24 -7.04
CA VAL A 426 6.31 -20.84 -7.43
C VAL A 426 5.85 -19.88 -6.33
N PHE A 427 4.68 -20.12 -5.76
CA PHE A 427 4.17 -19.29 -4.66
C PHE A 427 5.08 -19.35 -3.43
N ASP A 428 5.51 -20.54 -3.02
CA ASP A 428 6.37 -20.75 -1.87
C ASP A 428 7.75 -20.10 -2.11
N LYS A 429 8.33 -20.23 -3.31
CA LYS A 429 9.57 -19.54 -3.72
C LYS A 429 9.42 -18.03 -3.65
N ARG A 430 8.33 -17.47 -4.17
CA ARG A 430 8.06 -16.02 -4.10
C ARG A 430 8.01 -15.54 -2.64
N THR A 431 7.30 -16.26 -1.78
CA THR A 431 7.19 -15.93 -0.36
C THR A 431 8.57 -15.92 0.30
N THR A 432 9.42 -16.90 0.00
CA THR A 432 10.79 -16.98 0.54
C THR A 432 11.64 -15.82 0.05
N VAL A 433 11.65 -15.54 -1.26
CA VAL A 433 12.43 -14.44 -1.85
C VAL A 433 12.02 -13.09 -1.24
N MET A 434 10.72 -12.81 -1.12
CA MET A 434 10.24 -11.57 -0.53
C MET A 434 10.62 -11.45 0.96
N ALA A 435 10.62 -12.56 1.70
CA ALA A 435 11.03 -12.56 3.11
C ALA A 435 12.54 -12.35 3.29
N GLU A 436 13.37 -12.86 2.38
CA GLU A 436 14.82 -12.60 2.39
C GLU A 436 15.12 -11.14 2.03
N ASP A 437 14.55 -10.61 0.96
CA ASP A 437 14.74 -9.22 0.54
C ASP A 437 14.31 -8.22 1.61
N LEU A 438 13.26 -8.54 2.37
CA LEU A 438 12.76 -7.70 3.46
C LEU A 438 13.83 -7.39 4.51
N LYS A 439 14.81 -8.25 4.69
CA LYS A 439 15.92 -8.03 5.65
C LYS A 439 16.84 -6.87 5.25
N SER A 440 16.86 -6.53 3.98
CA SER A 440 17.65 -5.43 3.38
C SER A 440 16.76 -4.28 2.88
N ALA A 441 15.54 -4.15 3.40
CA ALA A 441 14.59 -3.15 2.97
C ALA A 441 15.04 -1.72 3.33
N VAL A 442 15.08 -0.83 2.36
CA VAL A 442 15.42 0.59 2.51
C VAL A 442 14.13 1.41 2.50
N TYR A 443 13.60 1.70 3.69
CA TYR A 443 12.39 2.50 3.83
C TYR A 443 12.65 3.99 3.60
N ASN A 444 11.62 4.67 3.12
CA ASN A 444 11.63 6.12 2.94
C ASN A 444 11.64 6.85 4.29
N PRO A 445 12.74 7.50 4.70
CA PRO A 445 12.82 8.17 5.99
C PRO A 445 11.92 9.41 6.09
N ALA A 446 11.45 9.94 4.96
CA ALA A 446 10.54 11.07 4.91
C ALA A 446 9.06 10.65 4.89
N ALA A 447 8.74 9.34 4.82
CA ALA A 447 7.37 8.85 4.71
C ALA A 447 6.41 9.38 5.81
N PRO A 448 6.82 9.57 7.08
CA PRO A 448 5.96 10.13 8.11
C PRO A 448 5.63 11.62 7.93
N TYR A 449 6.44 12.36 7.18
CA TYR A 449 6.41 13.82 7.15
C TYR A 449 5.69 14.34 5.91
N VAL A 450 4.78 15.26 6.13
CA VAL A 450 3.97 15.84 5.05
C VAL A 450 4.26 17.33 4.93
N SER A 451 4.95 17.70 3.85
CA SER A 451 5.19 19.11 3.50
C SER A 451 3.93 19.76 2.96
N GLU A 452 3.59 20.97 3.43
CA GLU A 452 2.46 21.74 2.89
C GLU A 452 2.70 22.18 1.44
N THR A 453 3.94 22.52 1.14
CA THR A 453 4.34 22.87 -0.23
C THR A 453 4.21 21.69 -1.15
N TYR A 454 4.58 20.48 -0.71
CA TYR A 454 4.42 19.27 -1.52
C TYR A 454 2.95 18.89 -1.71
N VAL A 455 2.11 19.03 -0.69
CA VAL A 455 0.64 18.86 -0.81
C VAL A 455 0.05 19.78 -1.89
N ALA A 456 0.56 21.00 -2.01
CA ALA A 456 0.05 21.99 -2.97
C ALA A 456 0.63 21.85 -4.39
N LYS A 457 1.89 21.42 -4.51
CA LYS A 457 2.66 21.47 -5.77
C LYS A 457 3.34 20.15 -6.16
N GLY A 458 3.23 19.09 -5.34
CA GLY A 458 4.01 17.86 -5.48
C GLY A 458 3.92 17.24 -6.86
N ALA A 459 2.71 17.10 -7.41
CA ALA A 459 2.52 16.54 -8.76
C ALA A 459 3.27 17.34 -9.84
N GLN A 460 3.27 18.69 -9.76
CA GLN A 460 4.01 19.55 -10.70
C GLN A 460 5.53 19.39 -10.52
N LEU A 461 5.99 19.33 -9.28
CA LEU A 461 7.41 19.16 -8.95
C LEU A 461 7.92 17.79 -9.42
N ASP A 462 7.19 16.72 -9.14
CA ASP A 462 7.59 15.36 -9.53
C ASP A 462 7.69 15.22 -11.05
N ASN A 463 6.79 15.83 -11.81
CA ASN A 463 6.83 15.83 -13.27
C ASN A 463 8.10 16.46 -13.85
N ILE A 464 8.69 17.45 -13.19
CA ILE A 464 9.93 18.09 -13.66
C ILE A 464 11.05 17.06 -13.79
N VAL A 465 11.27 16.26 -12.73
CA VAL A 465 12.38 15.28 -12.71
C VAL A 465 11.99 14.02 -13.49
N ALA A 466 10.73 13.55 -13.38
CA ALA A 466 10.26 12.38 -14.10
C ALA A 466 10.37 12.55 -15.62
N ASP A 467 9.92 13.68 -16.16
CA ASP A 467 10.02 13.98 -17.59
C ASP A 467 11.48 14.12 -18.03
N ALA A 468 12.32 14.77 -17.22
CA ALA A 468 13.74 14.92 -17.53
C ALA A 468 14.47 13.57 -17.54
N ARG A 469 14.16 12.67 -16.59
CA ARG A 469 14.67 11.30 -16.57
C ARG A 469 14.39 10.59 -17.90
N ILE A 470 13.14 10.56 -18.34
CA ILE A 470 12.76 9.92 -19.60
C ILE A 470 13.43 10.59 -20.81
N LYS A 471 13.52 11.91 -20.85
CA LYS A 471 14.22 12.65 -21.92
C LYS A 471 15.71 12.34 -21.96
N TYR A 472 16.36 12.22 -20.80
CA TYR A 472 17.75 11.83 -20.68
C TYR A 472 17.98 10.40 -21.20
N LEU A 473 17.17 9.44 -20.75
CA LEU A 473 17.24 8.06 -21.19
C LEU A 473 17.01 7.92 -22.70
N ALA A 474 16.07 8.71 -23.26
CA ALA A 474 15.80 8.76 -24.71
C ALA A 474 16.84 9.56 -25.52
N GLY A 475 17.87 10.13 -24.89
CA GLY A 475 18.89 10.92 -25.57
C GLY A 475 18.43 12.29 -26.08
N GLN A 476 17.30 12.79 -25.60
CA GLN A 476 16.75 14.11 -25.96
C GLN A 476 17.43 15.25 -25.19
N ILE A 477 17.97 14.96 -24.02
CA ILE A 477 18.83 15.85 -23.24
C ILE A 477 20.04 15.05 -22.75
N ASP A 478 21.12 15.75 -22.44
CA ASP A 478 22.30 15.17 -21.82
C ASP A 478 22.18 15.14 -20.27
N GLU A 479 23.20 14.65 -19.60
CA GLU A 479 23.26 14.62 -18.14
C GLU A 479 23.18 16.02 -17.52
N GLN A 480 23.73 17.03 -18.21
CA GLN A 480 23.62 18.40 -17.76
C GLN A 480 22.16 18.87 -17.76
N GLY A 481 21.39 18.52 -18.79
CA GLY A 481 19.95 18.78 -18.87
C GLY A 481 19.15 18.09 -17.75
N LEU A 482 19.53 16.87 -17.34
CA LEU A 482 18.93 16.20 -16.18
C LEU A 482 19.27 16.95 -14.87
N LYS A 483 20.52 17.34 -14.67
CA LYS A 483 20.94 18.18 -13.54
C LYS A 483 20.24 19.54 -13.50
N ASP A 484 19.99 20.13 -14.66
CA ASP A 484 19.25 21.40 -14.78
C ASP A 484 17.79 21.25 -14.35
N ALA A 485 17.16 20.12 -14.68
CA ALA A 485 15.81 19.81 -14.23
C ALA A 485 15.75 19.61 -12.70
N ILE A 486 16.74 18.97 -12.09
CA ILE A 486 16.85 18.87 -10.62
C ILE A 486 16.98 20.27 -10.00
N ARG A 487 17.79 21.16 -10.58
CA ARG A 487 17.85 22.56 -10.12
C ARG A 487 16.52 23.29 -10.31
N LEU A 488 15.81 23.05 -11.41
CA LEU A 488 14.47 23.61 -11.64
C LEU A 488 13.46 23.12 -10.62
N TRP A 489 13.50 21.83 -10.23
CA TRP A 489 12.69 21.29 -9.14
C TRP A 489 12.91 22.11 -7.85
N ASN A 490 14.17 22.34 -7.47
CA ASN A 490 14.52 23.11 -6.29
C ASN A 490 13.95 24.54 -6.35
N THR A 491 14.18 25.27 -7.43
CA THR A 491 13.74 26.66 -7.58
C THR A 491 12.23 26.81 -7.75
N SER A 492 11.52 25.76 -8.21
CA SER A 492 10.06 25.77 -8.37
C SER A 492 9.29 25.52 -7.07
N GLY A 493 10.00 25.18 -6.00
CA GLY A 493 9.42 24.95 -4.68
C GLY A 493 10.04 23.79 -3.91
N GLY A 494 10.88 22.98 -4.55
CA GLY A 494 11.51 21.82 -3.94
C GLY A 494 12.40 22.17 -2.74
N GLU A 495 13.10 23.31 -2.79
CA GLU A 495 13.89 23.76 -1.64
C GLU A 495 13.02 23.94 -0.40
N LYS A 496 11.82 24.54 -0.57
CA LYS A 496 10.89 24.71 0.54
C LYS A 496 10.33 23.35 1.01
N VAL A 497 10.10 22.40 0.11
CA VAL A 497 9.72 21.02 0.50
C VAL A 497 10.79 20.39 1.38
N LYS A 498 12.08 20.52 1.00
CA LYS A 498 13.21 20.01 1.81
C LYS A 498 13.29 20.69 3.17
N GLU A 499 13.12 22.00 3.25
CA GLU A 499 13.10 22.75 4.52
C GLU A 499 11.97 22.27 5.44
N GLU A 500 10.75 22.12 4.91
CA GLU A 500 9.58 21.65 5.67
C GLU A 500 9.76 20.23 6.16
N ILE A 501 10.21 19.30 5.31
CA ILE A 501 10.46 17.90 5.67
C ILE A 501 11.56 17.79 6.72
N ASN A 502 12.68 18.47 6.52
CA ASN A 502 13.80 18.44 7.48
C ASN A 502 13.43 19.02 8.83
N LYS A 503 12.63 20.10 8.86
CA LYS A 503 12.12 20.64 10.11
C LYS A 503 11.26 19.62 10.84
N LEU A 504 10.29 19.01 10.14
CA LEU A 504 9.43 17.98 10.73
C LEU A 504 10.23 16.76 11.22
N TRP A 505 11.24 16.36 10.48
CA TRP A 505 12.12 15.26 10.85
C TRP A 505 12.95 15.58 12.11
N GLN A 506 13.51 16.80 12.22
CA GLN A 506 14.25 17.22 13.41
C GLN A 506 13.35 17.38 14.64
N ASP A 507 12.12 17.88 14.46
CA ASP A 507 11.15 18.07 15.55
C ASP A 507 10.62 16.72 16.11
N ASN A 508 10.86 15.58 15.40
CA ASN A 508 10.40 14.24 15.77
C ASN A 508 11.56 13.23 16.02
N LYS A 509 12.82 13.67 16.02
CA LYS A 509 13.96 12.91 16.51
C LYS A 509 14.01 12.93 18.03
#